data_85ee44ed75aa61c57cb06c9b42b4dfb7
#
_entry.id   85ee44ed75aa61c57cb06c9b42b4dfb7
#
_cell.length_a   1.000
_cell.length_b   1.000
_cell.length_c   1.000
_cell.angle_alpha   90.00
_cell.angle_beta   90.00
_cell.angle_gamma   90.00
#
_symmetry.space_group_name_H-M   'P 1'
#
loop_
_entity.id
_entity.type
_entity.pdbx_description
1 polymer ?
#
loop_
_entity_poly.entity_id
_entity_poly.type
_entity_poly.pdbx_seq_one_letter_code
_entity_poly.pdbx_strand_id
1 'polypeptide(L)'
;MSDVADKLLEAYLDPGAAEMQHIGSYELPSDAQVEHVIDMCRALLFPGYAGPDVARLERPQLHELVKLRVDELRIAMQRQIYRALHHKRQMDLGKNELECVDCTRRAEGITSRFIAQLPDLRTQVRLDLRAAFESDPAATGIDEILLTYPGAYAITVFRIAHALVREGAVIIPRMMTELAHRRTGIDIHPGAHIGKSFFIDHGTGVVIGETTRIGDRVRIYQGVTLGALTVPQGEARPAQGSQRHPTIEDDVVIYANATILGGETVIGKGAVIGGNAFITSSVAAGTKISGSSRTQK
;
A
#
# COMPACT_ATOMS: atom_id res chain seq x y z
N MET A 1 34.17 7.47 -25.61
CA MET A 1 33.46 7.06 -24.36
C MET A 1 33.96 7.84 -23.13
N SER A 2 35.25 8.18 -23.03
CA SER A 2 35.76 9.02 -21.91
C SER A 2 35.06 10.39 -21.82
N ASP A 3 34.87 11.09 -22.95
CA ASP A 3 34.23 12.43 -23.01
C ASP A 3 32.79 12.42 -22.45
N VAL A 4 32.02 11.36 -22.59
CA VAL A 4 30.65 11.27 -22.02
C VAL A 4 30.69 11.04 -20.50
N ALA A 5 31.64 10.25 -20.02
CA ALA A 5 31.80 10.03 -18.59
C ALA A 5 32.26 11.30 -17.86
N ASP A 6 33.20 12.05 -18.48
CA ASP A 6 33.70 13.31 -17.93
C ASP A 6 32.56 14.37 -17.86
N LYS A 7 31.79 14.50 -18.93
CA LYS A 7 30.62 15.41 -18.98
C LYS A 7 29.53 15.02 -17.96
N LEU A 8 29.27 13.71 -17.75
CA LEU A 8 28.33 13.24 -16.74
C LEU A 8 28.84 13.52 -15.33
N LEU A 9 30.13 13.34 -15.09
CA LEU A 9 30.75 13.66 -13.80
C LEU A 9 30.64 15.16 -13.49
N GLU A 10 30.92 16.04 -14.46
CA GLU A 10 30.74 17.50 -14.31
C GLU A 10 29.26 17.83 -14.01
N ALA A 11 28.32 17.21 -14.72
CA ALA A 11 26.88 17.37 -14.46
C ALA A 11 26.45 16.88 -13.08
N TYR A 12 27.05 15.77 -12.58
CA TYR A 12 26.80 15.28 -11.22
C TYR A 12 27.36 16.19 -10.13
N LEU A 13 28.39 16.93 -10.41
CA LEU A 13 29.02 17.85 -9.45
C LEU A 13 28.50 19.30 -9.56
N ASP A 14 27.58 19.56 -10.48
CA ASP A 14 26.92 20.86 -10.62
C ASP A 14 26.07 21.16 -9.38
N PRO A 15 26.33 22.23 -8.64
CA PRO A 15 25.51 22.61 -7.48
C PRO A 15 24.04 22.88 -7.83
N GLY A 16 23.73 23.28 -9.07
CA GLY A 16 22.36 23.47 -9.56
C GLY A 16 21.58 22.16 -9.79
N ALA A 17 22.27 21.01 -9.84
CA ALA A 17 21.67 19.70 -10.02
C ALA A 17 21.57 18.87 -8.72
N ALA A 18 21.83 19.48 -7.57
CA ALA A 18 21.87 18.79 -6.27
C ALA A 18 20.57 18.03 -5.91
N GLU A 19 19.44 18.44 -6.46
CA GLU A 19 18.14 17.78 -6.22
C GLU A 19 18.01 16.40 -6.88
N MET A 20 18.83 16.08 -7.88
CA MET A 20 18.76 14.82 -8.64
C MET A 20 19.89 13.85 -8.31
N GLN A 21 20.69 14.13 -7.29
CA GLN A 21 21.87 13.33 -6.97
C GLN A 21 22.02 13.11 -5.46
N HIS A 22 22.58 11.96 -5.10
CA HIS A 22 22.83 11.58 -3.72
C HIS A 22 24.23 10.95 -3.61
N ILE A 23 25.27 11.79 -3.90
CA ILE A 23 26.68 11.36 -3.98
C ILE A 23 27.41 11.76 -2.71
N GLY A 24 28.25 10.84 -2.18
CA GLY A 24 29.09 11.13 -1.00
C GLY A 24 28.28 11.34 0.28
N SER A 25 27.11 10.74 0.39
CA SER A 25 26.16 10.93 1.47
C SER A 25 25.78 9.57 2.11
N TYR A 26 24.77 9.57 2.97
CA TYR A 26 24.24 8.39 3.63
C TYR A 26 23.46 7.48 2.67
N GLU A 27 23.20 6.24 3.09
CA GLU A 27 22.45 5.26 2.27
C GLU A 27 20.95 5.57 2.24
N LEU A 28 20.37 5.59 1.03
CA LEU A 28 18.92 5.67 0.82
C LEU A 28 18.24 4.30 0.95
N PRO A 29 16.92 4.24 1.19
CA PRO A 29 16.15 3.02 0.99
C PRO A 29 16.33 2.47 -0.43
N SER A 30 16.32 1.15 -0.56
CA SER A 30 16.50 0.46 -1.84
C SER A 30 15.23 -0.27 -2.23
N ASP A 31 14.75 -0.07 -3.48
CA ASP A 31 13.60 -0.78 -4.04
C ASP A 31 13.72 -2.30 -3.89
N ALA A 32 14.87 -2.87 -4.27
CA ALA A 32 15.10 -4.31 -4.18
C ALA A 32 15.07 -4.83 -2.73
N GLN A 33 15.56 -4.04 -1.77
CA GLN A 33 15.52 -4.43 -0.36
C GLN A 33 14.13 -4.28 0.24
N VAL A 34 13.35 -3.27 -0.19
CA VAL A 34 11.94 -3.11 0.22
C VAL A 34 11.09 -4.24 -0.36
N GLU A 35 11.32 -4.63 -1.62
CA GLU A 35 10.66 -5.81 -2.22
C GLU A 35 11.00 -7.09 -1.45
N HIS A 36 12.26 -7.28 -1.08
CA HIS A 36 12.67 -8.41 -0.24
C HIS A 36 11.95 -8.42 1.12
N VAL A 37 11.78 -7.26 1.77
CA VAL A 37 10.99 -7.15 3.01
C VAL A 37 9.53 -7.55 2.79
N ILE A 38 8.92 -7.16 1.67
CA ILE A 38 7.55 -7.61 1.30
C ILE A 38 7.50 -9.13 1.20
N ASP A 39 8.46 -9.76 0.51
CA ASP A 39 8.50 -11.21 0.33
C ASP A 39 8.72 -11.95 1.65
N MET A 40 9.56 -11.43 2.54
CA MET A 40 9.73 -11.98 3.89
C MET A 40 8.43 -11.91 4.72
N CYS A 41 7.72 -10.77 4.66
CA CYS A 41 6.40 -10.64 5.30
C CYS A 41 5.41 -11.66 4.73
N ARG A 42 5.36 -11.81 3.40
CA ARG A 42 4.47 -12.79 2.74
C ARG A 42 4.81 -14.23 3.12
N ALA A 43 6.08 -14.57 3.24
CA ALA A 43 6.52 -15.90 3.68
C ALA A 43 6.06 -16.23 5.11
N LEU A 44 6.01 -15.24 6.00
CA LEU A 44 5.48 -15.39 7.36
C LEU A 44 3.93 -15.42 7.40
N LEU A 45 3.27 -14.63 6.54
CA LEU A 45 1.81 -14.61 6.45
C LEU A 45 1.24 -15.85 5.76
N PHE A 46 1.97 -16.44 4.80
CA PHE A 46 1.53 -17.53 3.94
C PHE A 46 2.60 -18.64 3.86
N PRO A 47 2.90 -19.34 4.97
CA PRO A 47 3.90 -20.41 4.97
C PRO A 47 3.53 -21.51 3.96
N GLY A 48 4.50 -21.90 3.13
CA GLY A 48 4.32 -22.87 2.07
C GLY A 48 3.84 -22.31 0.72
N TYR A 49 3.22 -21.13 0.69
CA TYR A 49 2.84 -20.43 -0.56
C TYR A 49 3.88 -19.39 -0.98
N ALA A 50 4.51 -18.76 -0.02
CA ALA A 50 5.60 -17.84 -0.24
C ALA A 50 6.79 -18.28 0.64
N GLY A 51 8.00 -18.18 0.10
CA GLY A 51 9.21 -18.61 0.82
C GLY A 51 9.51 -20.10 0.70
N PRO A 52 10.22 -20.69 1.69
CA PRO A 52 10.65 -22.08 1.64
C PRO A 52 9.49 -23.07 1.76
N ASP A 53 9.72 -24.26 1.20
CA ASP A 53 8.82 -25.40 1.42
C ASP A 53 8.81 -25.81 2.90
N VAL A 54 7.62 -25.84 3.47
CA VAL A 54 7.38 -26.22 4.87
C VAL A 54 6.51 -27.47 5.00
N ALA A 55 6.13 -28.11 3.89
CA ALA A 55 5.14 -29.19 3.86
C ALA A 55 5.52 -30.42 4.71
N ARG A 56 6.82 -30.62 4.95
CA ARG A 56 7.34 -31.79 5.70
C ARG A 56 7.93 -31.42 7.06
N LEU A 57 7.78 -30.16 7.49
CA LEU A 57 8.32 -29.72 8.77
C LEU A 57 7.37 -30.11 9.91
N GLU A 58 7.94 -30.72 10.94
CA GLU A 58 7.23 -30.92 12.21
C GLU A 58 7.17 -29.61 13.01
N ARG A 59 6.30 -29.55 14.00
CA ARG A 59 6.05 -28.36 14.82
C ARG A 59 7.31 -27.72 15.42
N PRO A 60 8.30 -28.50 15.97
CA PRO A 60 9.53 -27.90 16.48
C PRO A 60 10.37 -27.25 15.38
N GLN A 61 10.51 -27.89 14.23
CA GLN A 61 11.26 -27.38 13.08
C GLN A 61 10.60 -26.14 12.50
N LEU A 62 9.27 -26.14 12.40
CA LEU A 62 8.51 -24.98 11.94
C LEU A 62 8.66 -23.80 12.92
N HIS A 63 8.66 -24.07 14.22
CA HIS A 63 8.89 -23.02 15.23
C HIS A 63 10.26 -22.36 15.08
N GLU A 64 11.33 -23.14 14.93
CA GLU A 64 12.68 -22.59 14.72
C GLU A 64 12.79 -21.83 13.39
N LEU A 65 12.17 -22.32 12.32
CA LEU A 65 12.13 -21.61 11.04
C LEU A 65 11.41 -20.25 11.18
N VAL A 66 10.25 -20.22 11.82
CA VAL A 66 9.48 -18.96 12.02
C VAL A 66 10.31 -17.98 12.85
N LYS A 67 10.97 -18.44 13.92
CA LYS A 67 11.84 -17.60 14.74
C LYS A 67 12.98 -17.00 13.92
N LEU A 68 13.68 -17.82 13.16
CA LEU A 68 14.74 -17.36 12.26
C LEU A 68 14.21 -16.30 11.26
N ARG A 69 13.08 -16.56 10.61
CA ARG A 69 12.48 -15.63 9.63
C ARG A 69 12.03 -14.31 10.26
N VAL A 70 11.54 -14.33 11.48
CA VAL A 70 11.20 -13.11 12.22
C VAL A 70 12.46 -12.28 12.53
N ASP A 71 13.57 -12.93 12.90
CA ASP A 71 14.82 -12.22 13.16
C ASP A 71 15.44 -11.65 11.88
N GLU A 72 15.42 -12.39 10.78
CA GLU A 72 15.85 -11.90 9.46
C GLU A 72 15.00 -10.68 9.02
N LEU A 73 13.67 -10.78 9.12
CA LEU A 73 12.75 -9.69 8.82
C LEU A 73 13.05 -8.45 9.66
N ARG A 74 13.30 -8.65 10.96
CA ARG A 74 13.65 -7.57 11.89
C ARG A 74 14.85 -6.78 11.39
N ILE A 75 15.93 -7.46 11.03
CA ILE A 75 17.17 -6.85 10.57
C ILE A 75 16.94 -6.09 9.25
N ALA A 76 16.31 -6.75 8.27
CA ALA A 76 16.09 -6.17 6.96
C ALA A 76 15.16 -4.93 7.01
N MET A 77 14.04 -5.05 7.72
CA MET A 77 13.06 -3.97 7.86
C MET A 77 13.62 -2.79 8.63
N GLN A 78 14.25 -3.03 9.79
CA GLN A 78 14.86 -1.98 10.61
C GLN A 78 15.86 -1.16 9.80
N ARG A 79 16.69 -1.81 8.97
CA ARG A 79 17.67 -1.12 8.12
C ARG A 79 16.99 -0.18 7.12
N GLN A 80 15.90 -0.60 6.45
CA GLN A 80 15.20 0.25 5.48
C GLN A 80 14.46 1.40 6.17
N ILE A 81 13.81 1.15 7.31
CA ILE A 81 13.14 2.19 8.10
C ILE A 81 14.16 3.21 8.63
N TYR A 82 15.32 2.76 9.12
CA TYR A 82 16.40 3.66 9.52
C TYR A 82 16.82 4.58 8.38
N ARG A 83 17.10 4.03 7.20
CA ARG A 83 17.49 4.81 6.01
C ARG A 83 16.45 5.86 5.64
N ALA A 84 15.17 5.50 5.66
CA ALA A 84 14.07 6.42 5.37
C ALA A 84 13.92 7.54 6.41
N LEU A 85 14.02 7.21 7.71
CA LEU A 85 13.97 8.19 8.79
C LEU A 85 15.18 9.13 8.74
N HIS A 86 16.37 8.58 8.49
CA HIS A 86 17.60 9.33 8.37
C HIS A 86 17.52 10.31 7.19
N HIS A 87 17.10 9.83 6.01
CA HIS A 87 16.89 10.67 4.84
C HIS A 87 15.92 11.83 5.12
N LYS A 88 14.74 11.51 5.68
CA LYS A 88 13.76 12.56 6.04
C LYS A 88 14.36 13.60 6.99
N ARG A 89 15.07 13.17 8.02
CA ARG A 89 15.73 14.06 8.98
C ARG A 89 16.76 14.96 8.30
N GLN A 90 17.58 14.43 7.39
CA GLN A 90 18.57 15.21 6.68
C GLN A 90 17.92 16.28 5.78
N MET A 91 16.82 15.92 5.10
CA MET A 91 16.04 16.86 4.31
C MET A 91 15.43 17.96 5.18
N ASP A 92 14.88 17.62 6.33
CA ASP A 92 14.25 18.58 7.25
C ASP A 92 15.30 19.54 7.89
N LEU A 93 16.53 19.08 8.11
CA LEU A 93 17.60 19.86 8.78
C LEU A 93 18.56 20.57 7.80
N GLY A 94 18.53 20.23 6.51
CA GLY A 94 19.48 20.72 5.53
C GLY A 94 20.94 20.35 5.84
N LYS A 95 21.17 19.19 6.48
CA LYS A 95 22.47 18.69 6.92
C LYS A 95 22.80 17.37 6.26
N ASN A 96 24.08 16.98 6.31
CA ASN A 96 24.57 15.69 5.85
C ASN A 96 25.31 14.98 7.00
N GLU A 97 24.55 14.48 7.98
CA GLU A 97 25.09 13.69 9.11
C GLU A 97 25.16 12.22 8.69
N LEU A 98 26.28 11.54 8.98
CA LEU A 98 26.45 10.13 8.59
C LEU A 98 25.67 9.17 9.49
N GLU A 99 25.44 9.53 10.74
CA GLU A 99 24.76 8.69 11.73
C GLU A 99 23.66 9.44 12.47
N CYS A 100 22.62 8.72 12.87
CA CYS A 100 21.49 9.27 13.63
C CYS A 100 21.02 8.26 14.69
N VAL A 101 21.46 8.44 15.92
CA VAL A 101 21.09 7.59 17.07
C VAL A 101 19.56 7.58 17.33
N ASP A 102 18.91 8.74 17.16
CA ASP A 102 17.44 8.81 17.31
C ASP A 102 16.72 8.03 16.22
N CYS A 103 17.21 8.12 14.97
CA CYS A 103 16.66 7.35 13.86
C CYS A 103 16.80 5.83 14.09
N THR A 104 17.93 5.39 14.66
CA THR A 104 18.13 3.98 15.04
C THR A 104 17.09 3.52 16.04
N ARG A 105 16.94 4.24 17.16
CA ARG A 105 15.96 3.91 18.21
C ARG A 105 14.52 3.89 17.67
N ARG A 106 14.17 4.87 16.85
CA ARG A 106 12.84 4.93 16.21
C ARG A 106 12.62 3.77 15.26
N ALA A 107 13.60 3.42 14.43
CA ALA A 107 13.51 2.27 13.50
C ALA A 107 13.32 0.96 14.27
N GLU A 108 14.05 0.75 15.36
CA GLU A 108 13.87 -0.40 16.26
C GLU A 108 12.46 -0.48 16.84
N GLY A 109 11.96 0.63 17.37
CA GLY A 109 10.62 0.71 17.94
C GLY A 109 9.53 0.43 16.90
N ILE A 110 9.59 1.05 15.73
CA ILE A 110 8.63 0.82 14.62
C ILE A 110 8.65 -0.64 14.20
N THR A 111 9.84 -1.20 13.96
CA THR A 111 9.99 -2.60 13.52
C THR A 111 9.44 -3.57 14.56
N SER A 112 9.74 -3.37 15.84
CA SER A 112 9.28 -4.26 16.92
C SER A 112 7.75 -4.25 17.07
N ARG A 113 7.12 -3.06 17.03
CA ARG A 113 5.66 -2.94 17.09
C ARG A 113 4.98 -3.51 15.85
N PHE A 114 5.56 -3.33 14.67
CA PHE A 114 5.06 -3.95 13.45
C PHE A 114 5.11 -5.48 13.50
N ILE A 115 6.24 -6.07 13.90
CA ILE A 115 6.40 -7.53 14.00
C ILE A 115 5.38 -8.13 14.97
N ALA A 116 5.10 -7.45 16.08
CA ALA A 116 4.07 -7.88 17.03
C ALA A 116 2.66 -7.94 16.42
N GLN A 117 2.38 -7.21 15.35
CA GLN A 117 1.10 -7.20 14.64
C GLN A 117 0.96 -8.30 13.57
N LEU A 118 2.02 -9.05 13.23
CA LEU A 118 1.96 -10.07 12.16
C LEU A 118 0.85 -11.11 12.34
N PRO A 119 0.54 -11.63 13.56
CA PRO A 119 -0.59 -12.55 13.73
C PRO A 119 -1.95 -11.93 13.40
N ASP A 120 -2.16 -10.66 13.75
CA ASP A 120 -3.40 -9.93 13.46
C ASP A 120 -3.50 -9.60 11.96
N LEU A 121 -2.39 -9.19 11.34
CA LEU A 121 -2.32 -8.97 9.91
C LEU A 121 -2.65 -10.25 9.13
N ARG A 122 -2.11 -11.41 9.54
CA ARG A 122 -2.46 -12.69 8.96
C ARG A 122 -3.96 -12.96 9.05
N THR A 123 -4.57 -12.69 10.19
CA THR A 123 -6.01 -12.86 10.38
C THR A 123 -6.81 -11.94 9.45
N GLN A 124 -6.39 -10.68 9.32
CA GLN A 124 -7.06 -9.70 8.47
C GLN A 124 -6.96 -10.08 6.98
N VAL A 125 -5.77 -10.43 6.51
CA VAL A 125 -5.58 -10.85 5.10
C VAL A 125 -6.36 -12.13 4.79
N ARG A 126 -6.44 -13.08 5.74
CA ARG A 126 -7.28 -14.27 5.58
C ARG A 126 -8.75 -13.93 5.33
N LEU A 127 -9.28 -12.89 5.98
CA LEU A 127 -10.66 -12.43 5.73
C LEU A 127 -10.81 -11.84 4.33
N ASP A 128 -9.80 -11.11 3.83
CA ASP A 128 -9.81 -10.56 2.46
C ASP A 128 -9.78 -11.68 1.40
N LEU A 129 -8.92 -12.69 1.60
CA LEU A 129 -8.86 -13.87 0.69
C LEU A 129 -10.17 -14.67 0.70
N ARG A 130 -10.80 -14.80 1.86
CA ARG A 130 -12.08 -15.47 1.98
C ARG A 130 -13.20 -14.71 1.29
N ALA A 131 -13.22 -13.38 1.42
CA ALA A 131 -14.16 -12.52 0.71
C ALA A 131 -13.99 -12.64 -0.81
N ALA A 132 -12.77 -12.78 -1.31
CA ALA A 132 -12.52 -13.04 -2.73
C ALA A 132 -13.12 -14.39 -3.16
N PHE A 133 -12.86 -15.47 -2.42
CA PHE A 133 -13.41 -16.80 -2.71
C PHE A 133 -14.94 -16.84 -2.68
N GLU A 134 -15.55 -16.21 -1.67
CA GLU A 134 -17.02 -16.17 -1.53
C GLU A 134 -17.69 -15.28 -2.59
N SER A 135 -16.94 -14.40 -3.22
CA SER A 135 -17.45 -13.37 -4.14
C SER A 135 -17.21 -13.67 -5.62
N ASP A 136 -16.24 -14.52 -5.93
CA ASP A 136 -15.92 -14.92 -7.31
C ASP A 136 -16.36 -16.36 -7.56
N PRO A 137 -17.45 -16.56 -8.34
CA PRO A 137 -17.92 -17.91 -8.68
C PRO A 137 -16.92 -18.74 -9.50
N ALA A 138 -15.93 -18.11 -10.14
CA ALA A 138 -14.91 -18.79 -10.93
C ALA A 138 -13.75 -19.33 -10.08
N ALA A 139 -13.60 -18.86 -8.83
CA ALA A 139 -12.54 -19.30 -7.95
C ALA A 139 -12.72 -20.75 -7.50
N THR A 140 -11.73 -21.60 -7.74
CA THR A 140 -11.75 -23.02 -7.38
C THR A 140 -11.30 -23.26 -5.93
N GLY A 141 -10.61 -22.30 -5.31
CA GLY A 141 -10.12 -22.36 -3.93
C GLY A 141 -9.36 -21.13 -3.50
N ILE A 142 -9.12 -21.02 -2.20
CA ILE A 142 -8.30 -19.93 -1.62
C ILE A 142 -6.85 -20.02 -2.12
N ASP A 143 -6.36 -21.20 -2.40
CA ASP A 143 -5.01 -21.46 -2.91
C ASP A 143 -4.80 -20.78 -4.27
N GLU A 144 -5.77 -20.92 -5.18
CA GLU A 144 -5.76 -20.26 -6.48
C GLU A 144 -5.71 -18.73 -6.32
N ILE A 145 -6.58 -18.19 -5.46
CA ILE A 145 -6.63 -16.74 -5.19
C ILE A 145 -5.28 -16.23 -4.68
N LEU A 146 -4.69 -16.92 -3.71
CA LEU A 146 -3.43 -16.52 -3.12
C LEU A 146 -2.26 -16.58 -4.12
N LEU A 147 -2.28 -17.57 -5.02
CA LEU A 147 -1.21 -17.80 -5.99
C LEU A 147 -1.33 -16.91 -7.23
N THR A 148 -2.55 -16.52 -7.63
CA THR A 148 -2.79 -15.96 -8.96
C THR A 148 -3.48 -14.60 -9.00
N TYR A 149 -4.30 -14.24 -7.98
CA TYR A 149 -5.10 -13.02 -8.04
C TYR A 149 -4.25 -11.77 -7.73
N PRO A 150 -4.21 -10.79 -8.65
CA PRO A 150 -3.47 -9.55 -8.42
C PRO A 150 -4.04 -8.74 -7.26
N GLY A 151 -5.38 -8.76 -7.07
CA GLY A 151 -6.04 -8.12 -5.93
C GLY A 151 -5.59 -8.67 -4.58
N ALA A 152 -5.38 -9.99 -4.46
CA ALA A 152 -4.88 -10.63 -3.25
C ALA A 152 -3.45 -10.17 -2.91
N TYR A 153 -2.59 -10.03 -3.92
CA TYR A 153 -1.24 -9.49 -3.72
C TYR A 153 -1.29 -8.03 -3.29
N ALA A 154 -2.02 -7.19 -4.01
CA ALA A 154 -2.10 -5.74 -3.74
C ALA A 154 -2.63 -5.43 -2.35
N ILE A 155 -3.73 -6.08 -1.92
CA ILE A 155 -4.31 -5.87 -0.58
C ILE A 155 -3.37 -6.38 0.52
N THR A 156 -2.67 -7.50 0.31
CA THR A 156 -1.68 -7.99 1.27
C THR A 156 -0.56 -6.97 1.49
N VAL A 157 0.01 -6.44 0.42
CA VAL A 157 1.06 -5.42 0.51
C VAL A 157 0.53 -4.13 1.13
N PHE A 158 -0.69 -3.72 0.77
CA PHE A 158 -1.35 -2.57 1.39
C PHE A 158 -1.50 -2.75 2.91
N ARG A 159 -1.97 -3.91 3.40
CA ARG A 159 -2.12 -4.19 4.84
C ARG A 159 -0.80 -4.07 5.59
N ILE A 160 0.29 -4.60 5.02
CA ILE A 160 1.65 -4.46 5.55
C ILE A 160 2.07 -2.99 5.59
N ALA A 161 1.93 -2.28 4.48
CA ALA A 161 2.31 -0.88 4.35
C ALA A 161 1.49 0.03 5.29
N HIS A 162 0.17 -0.18 5.39
CA HIS A 162 -0.70 0.58 6.27
C HIS A 162 -0.35 0.38 7.75
N ALA A 163 -0.02 -0.85 8.17
CA ALA A 163 0.45 -1.10 9.53
C ALA A 163 1.73 -0.32 9.83
N LEU A 164 2.67 -0.24 8.88
CA LEU A 164 3.89 0.56 9.03
C LEU A 164 3.61 2.07 9.07
N VAL A 165 2.63 2.58 8.31
CA VAL A 165 2.18 3.98 8.41
C VAL A 165 1.70 4.28 9.83
N ARG A 166 0.88 3.42 10.40
CA ARG A 166 0.35 3.59 11.76
C ARG A 166 1.45 3.58 12.84
N GLU A 167 2.54 2.89 12.59
CA GLU A 167 3.71 2.89 13.48
C GLU A 167 4.65 4.09 13.26
N GLY A 168 4.38 4.94 12.27
CA GLY A 168 5.14 6.15 11.98
C GLY A 168 6.33 5.93 11.04
N ALA A 169 6.33 4.85 10.25
CA ALA A 169 7.29 4.68 9.17
C ALA A 169 7.02 5.70 8.06
N VAL A 170 8.10 6.26 7.51
CA VAL A 170 8.06 7.21 6.41
C VAL A 170 8.64 6.58 5.14
N ILE A 171 8.21 7.00 3.96
CA ILE A 171 8.71 6.58 2.63
C ILE A 171 8.49 5.08 2.37
N ILE A 172 8.93 4.18 3.24
CA ILE A 172 8.88 2.72 3.05
C ILE A 172 7.47 2.21 2.73
N PRO A 173 6.39 2.64 3.46
CA PRO A 173 5.04 2.21 3.11
C PRO A 173 4.64 2.59 1.67
N ARG A 174 5.01 3.80 1.21
CA ARG A 174 4.72 4.22 -0.15
C ARG A 174 5.52 3.43 -1.17
N MET A 175 6.82 3.18 -0.92
CA MET A 175 7.62 2.30 -1.78
C MET A 175 7.00 0.91 -1.92
N MET A 176 6.49 0.32 -0.83
CA MET A 176 5.81 -0.98 -0.86
C MET A 176 4.58 -0.96 -1.76
N THR A 177 3.71 0.04 -1.62
CA THR A 177 2.49 0.11 -2.43
C THR A 177 2.79 0.45 -3.89
N GLU A 178 3.83 1.22 -4.20
CA GLU A 178 4.29 1.44 -5.58
C GLU A 178 4.88 0.16 -6.22
N LEU A 179 5.58 -0.66 -5.46
CA LEU A 179 6.02 -1.98 -5.92
C LEU A 179 4.83 -2.88 -6.26
N ALA A 180 3.80 -2.88 -5.41
CA ALA A 180 2.56 -3.60 -5.69
C ALA A 180 1.82 -3.04 -6.92
N HIS A 181 1.75 -1.72 -7.06
CA HIS A 181 1.16 -1.03 -8.21
C HIS A 181 1.87 -1.44 -9.52
N ARG A 182 3.20 -1.37 -9.56
CA ARG A 182 3.99 -1.81 -10.73
C ARG A 182 3.71 -3.26 -11.13
N ARG A 183 3.49 -4.14 -10.15
CA ARG A 183 3.26 -5.57 -10.38
C ARG A 183 1.82 -5.90 -10.80
N THR A 184 0.84 -5.16 -10.31
CA THR A 184 -0.58 -5.52 -10.42
C THR A 184 -1.44 -4.53 -11.20
N GLY A 185 -0.95 -3.31 -11.42
CA GLY A 185 -1.76 -2.21 -11.95
C GLY A 185 -2.78 -1.66 -10.94
N ILE A 186 -2.66 -1.99 -9.63
CA ILE A 186 -3.56 -1.56 -8.55
C ILE A 186 -2.82 -0.57 -7.67
N ASP A 187 -3.22 0.69 -7.67
CA ASP A 187 -2.64 1.76 -6.85
C ASP A 187 -3.49 1.98 -5.58
N ILE A 188 -2.99 1.58 -4.43
CA ILE A 188 -3.60 1.85 -3.13
C ILE A 188 -2.64 2.67 -2.29
N HIS A 189 -3.01 3.91 -1.98
CA HIS A 189 -2.17 4.73 -1.10
C HIS A 189 -2.12 4.13 0.33
N PRO A 190 -0.94 3.97 0.95
CA PRO A 190 -0.81 3.29 2.24
C PRO A 190 -1.51 4.01 3.40
N GLY A 191 -1.87 5.29 3.24
CA GLY A 191 -2.66 6.07 4.18
C GLY A 191 -4.16 5.81 4.14
N ALA A 192 -4.69 5.14 3.11
CA ALA A 192 -6.11 4.80 3.02
C ALA A 192 -6.55 3.92 4.19
N HIS A 193 -7.81 4.01 4.59
CA HIS A 193 -8.39 3.14 5.61
C HIS A 193 -9.33 2.14 4.94
N ILE A 194 -9.02 0.86 5.06
CA ILE A 194 -9.81 -0.23 4.43
C ILE A 194 -10.24 -1.22 5.51
N GLY A 195 -11.53 -1.44 5.64
CA GLY A 195 -12.17 -2.39 6.56
C GLY A 195 -11.83 -3.84 6.26
N LYS A 196 -12.54 -4.77 6.89
CA LYS A 196 -12.32 -6.22 6.77
C LYS A 196 -13.05 -6.79 5.55
N SER A 197 -12.57 -7.95 5.06
CA SER A 197 -13.21 -8.67 3.96
C SER A 197 -13.34 -7.82 2.70
N PHE A 198 -12.32 -7.05 2.38
CA PHE A 198 -12.26 -6.23 1.19
C PHE A 198 -11.81 -7.06 -0.01
N PHE A 199 -12.50 -6.93 -1.14
CA PHE A 199 -12.17 -7.66 -2.34
C PHE A 199 -12.01 -6.74 -3.56
N ILE A 200 -10.92 -6.93 -4.28
CA ILE A 200 -10.65 -6.33 -5.59
C ILE A 200 -10.67 -7.44 -6.64
N ASP A 201 -11.65 -7.38 -7.53
CA ASP A 201 -11.76 -8.31 -8.65
C ASP A 201 -11.05 -7.75 -9.89
N HIS A 202 -10.25 -8.56 -10.58
CA HIS A 202 -9.34 -8.20 -11.67
C HIS A 202 -8.35 -7.10 -11.26
N GLY A 203 -8.79 -5.91 -11.00
CA GLY A 203 -8.11 -4.83 -10.31
C GLY A 203 -7.28 -3.88 -11.17
N THR A 204 -6.88 -4.24 -12.39
CA THR A 204 -6.07 -3.36 -13.24
C THR A 204 -6.68 -1.96 -13.36
N GLY A 205 -5.90 -0.92 -13.04
CA GLY A 205 -6.33 0.47 -13.13
C GLY A 205 -7.16 0.96 -11.93
N VAL A 206 -7.26 0.18 -10.85
CA VAL A 206 -7.84 0.66 -9.59
C VAL A 206 -6.92 1.71 -8.97
N VAL A 207 -7.52 2.82 -8.50
CA VAL A 207 -6.83 3.88 -7.75
C VAL A 207 -7.60 4.19 -6.47
N ILE A 208 -6.93 4.04 -5.31
CA ILE A 208 -7.49 4.37 -3.98
C ILE A 208 -6.59 5.42 -3.33
N GLY A 209 -7.10 6.65 -3.21
CA GLY A 209 -6.36 7.80 -2.70
C GLY A 209 -6.16 7.79 -1.18
N GLU A 210 -5.22 8.62 -0.71
CA GLU A 210 -4.68 8.65 0.66
C GLU A 210 -5.73 8.71 1.78
N THR A 211 -6.73 9.55 1.64
CA THR A 211 -7.72 9.80 2.70
C THR A 211 -9.03 9.04 2.47
N THR A 212 -9.04 8.09 1.52
CA THR A 212 -10.20 7.22 1.29
C THR A 212 -10.49 6.39 2.54
N ARG A 213 -11.79 6.29 2.87
CA ARG A 213 -12.29 5.40 3.93
C ARG A 213 -13.20 4.36 3.30
N ILE A 214 -12.89 3.09 3.52
CA ILE A 214 -13.64 1.94 3.00
C ILE A 214 -14.06 1.09 4.20
N GLY A 215 -15.35 0.80 4.30
CA GLY A 215 -15.94 -0.07 5.32
C GLY A 215 -15.66 -1.55 5.10
N ASP A 216 -16.40 -2.38 5.82
CA ASP A 216 -16.29 -3.84 5.75
C ASP A 216 -17.05 -4.41 4.54
N ARG A 217 -16.56 -5.54 3.99
CA ARG A 217 -17.22 -6.32 2.90
C ARG A 217 -17.50 -5.52 1.63
N VAL A 218 -16.66 -4.53 1.36
CA VAL A 218 -16.74 -3.76 0.11
C VAL A 218 -16.05 -4.53 -1.01
N ARG A 219 -16.67 -4.50 -2.20
CA ARG A 219 -16.14 -5.10 -3.43
C ARG A 219 -15.97 -4.05 -4.50
N ILE A 220 -14.82 -4.06 -5.17
CA ILE A 220 -14.55 -3.19 -6.31
C ILE A 220 -13.97 -3.99 -7.47
N TYR A 221 -14.20 -3.50 -8.68
CA TYR A 221 -13.73 -4.10 -9.93
C TYR A 221 -12.64 -3.25 -10.58
N GLN A 222 -12.06 -3.73 -11.67
CA GLN A 222 -11.02 -3.04 -12.41
C GLN A 222 -11.40 -1.61 -12.80
N GLY A 223 -10.41 -0.72 -12.86
CA GLY A 223 -10.56 0.67 -13.29
C GLY A 223 -11.33 1.59 -12.33
N VAL A 224 -11.74 1.11 -11.16
CA VAL A 224 -12.41 1.95 -10.15
C VAL A 224 -11.44 2.99 -9.61
N THR A 225 -11.86 4.26 -9.60
CA THR A 225 -11.10 5.37 -9.04
C THR A 225 -11.83 5.99 -7.84
N LEU A 226 -11.18 5.97 -6.68
CA LEU A 226 -11.60 6.68 -5.46
C LEU A 226 -10.63 7.86 -5.25
N GLY A 227 -10.96 9.01 -5.85
CA GLY A 227 -10.06 10.14 -6.05
C GLY A 227 -10.48 11.43 -5.35
N ALA A 228 -9.61 12.43 -5.40
CA ALA A 228 -9.93 13.79 -4.99
C ALA A 228 -10.54 14.57 -6.14
N LEU A 229 -11.37 15.57 -5.81
CA LEU A 229 -11.75 16.60 -6.78
C LEU A 229 -10.54 17.48 -7.09
N THR A 230 -10.44 17.90 -8.33
CA THR A 230 -9.38 18.84 -8.75
C THR A 230 -9.57 20.19 -8.06
N VAL A 231 -8.50 20.71 -7.44
CA VAL A 231 -8.50 22.06 -6.88
C VAL A 231 -8.40 23.05 -8.06
N PRO A 232 -9.32 24.03 -8.18
CA PRO A 232 -9.23 25.05 -9.21
C PRO A 232 -7.89 25.80 -9.17
N GLN A 233 -7.44 26.24 -10.35
CA GLN A 233 -6.19 26.97 -10.47
C GLN A 233 -6.30 28.32 -9.71
N GLY A 234 -5.40 28.56 -8.76
CA GLY A 234 -5.40 29.76 -7.91
C GLY A 234 -6.00 29.57 -6.51
N GLU A 235 -6.61 28.42 -6.23
CA GLU A 235 -7.03 28.08 -4.87
C GLU A 235 -5.90 27.40 -4.08
N ALA A 236 -5.91 27.58 -2.75
CA ALA A 236 -4.95 26.95 -1.87
C ALA A 236 -5.12 25.42 -1.90
N ARG A 237 -4.01 24.70 -2.05
CA ARG A 237 -4.06 23.23 -1.92
C ARG A 237 -4.57 22.85 -0.54
N PRO A 238 -5.47 21.84 -0.43
CA PRO A 238 -5.90 21.34 0.86
C PRO A 238 -4.69 20.96 1.72
N ALA A 239 -4.77 21.22 3.03
CA ALA A 239 -3.72 20.84 3.95
C ALA A 239 -3.42 19.34 3.84
N GLN A 240 -2.16 18.96 3.99
CA GLN A 240 -1.73 17.57 3.95
C GLN A 240 -2.51 16.77 5.02
N GLY A 241 -3.10 15.61 4.64
CA GLY A 241 -3.92 14.79 5.52
C GLY A 241 -5.39 15.23 5.65
N SER A 242 -5.82 16.35 5.05
CA SER A 242 -7.24 16.71 5.01
C SER A 242 -8.04 15.70 4.18
N GLN A 243 -9.29 15.43 4.60
CA GLN A 243 -10.20 14.52 3.89
C GLN A 243 -10.49 15.08 2.49
N ARG A 244 -9.99 14.42 1.44
CA ARG A 244 -10.17 14.82 0.04
C ARG A 244 -10.64 13.68 -0.87
N HIS A 245 -10.69 12.46 -0.35
CA HIS A 245 -11.13 11.26 -1.05
C HIS A 245 -12.43 10.73 -0.42
N PRO A 246 -13.25 9.98 -1.18
CA PRO A 246 -14.57 9.57 -0.75
C PRO A 246 -14.55 8.58 0.44
N THR A 247 -15.71 8.47 1.10
CA THR A 247 -16.02 7.45 2.07
C THR A 247 -16.96 6.42 1.46
N ILE A 248 -16.60 5.14 1.54
CA ILE A 248 -17.38 4.00 1.08
C ILE A 248 -17.80 3.22 2.33
N GLU A 249 -19.10 3.13 2.59
CA GLU A 249 -19.60 2.39 3.75
C GLU A 249 -19.61 0.87 3.51
N ASP A 250 -20.05 0.10 4.51
CA ASP A 250 -20.08 -1.36 4.46
C ASP A 250 -20.93 -1.92 3.32
N ASP A 251 -20.61 -3.11 2.87
CA ASP A 251 -21.41 -3.90 1.93
C ASP A 251 -21.61 -3.25 0.54
N VAL A 252 -20.83 -2.21 0.19
CA VAL A 252 -20.91 -1.52 -1.10
C VAL A 252 -20.26 -2.34 -2.19
N VAL A 253 -20.87 -2.33 -3.39
CA VAL A 253 -20.30 -2.91 -4.62
C VAL A 253 -20.10 -1.82 -5.66
N ILE A 254 -18.86 -1.69 -6.18
CA ILE A 254 -18.51 -0.69 -7.19
C ILE A 254 -18.00 -1.41 -8.44
N TYR A 255 -18.80 -1.38 -9.51
CA TYR A 255 -18.47 -2.02 -10.77
C TYR A 255 -17.42 -1.25 -11.57
N ALA A 256 -16.90 -1.94 -12.60
CA ALA A 256 -15.75 -1.54 -13.39
C ALA A 256 -15.79 -0.10 -13.90
N ASN A 257 -14.64 0.57 -13.85
CA ASN A 257 -14.40 1.92 -14.37
C ASN A 257 -15.28 3.02 -13.74
N ALA A 258 -15.94 2.76 -12.61
CA ALA A 258 -16.64 3.83 -11.89
C ALA A 258 -15.62 4.79 -11.25
N THR A 259 -15.90 6.09 -11.35
CA THR A 259 -15.07 7.16 -10.78
C THR A 259 -15.86 7.87 -9.68
N ILE A 260 -15.37 7.86 -8.46
CA ILE A 260 -16.00 8.49 -7.28
C ILE A 260 -15.01 9.48 -6.70
N LEU A 261 -15.39 10.75 -6.64
CA LEU A 261 -14.51 11.85 -6.26
C LEU A 261 -15.06 12.69 -5.11
N GLY A 262 -14.12 13.20 -4.29
CA GLY A 262 -14.40 14.25 -3.31
C GLY A 262 -14.52 13.76 -1.86
N GLY A 263 -13.92 14.52 -0.94
CA GLY A 263 -13.82 14.17 0.48
C GLY A 263 -15.17 14.18 1.24
N GLU A 264 -16.15 14.89 0.74
CA GLU A 264 -17.50 14.91 1.30
C GLU A 264 -18.43 13.85 0.68
N THR A 265 -17.98 13.17 -0.38
CA THR A 265 -18.77 12.15 -1.07
C THR A 265 -18.79 10.87 -0.22
N VAL A 266 -19.98 10.44 0.16
CA VAL A 266 -20.25 9.22 0.92
C VAL A 266 -21.09 8.27 0.07
N ILE A 267 -20.61 7.06 -0.14
CA ILE A 267 -21.40 5.97 -0.73
C ILE A 267 -21.96 5.14 0.39
N GLY A 268 -23.28 5.25 0.60
CA GLY A 268 -23.98 4.67 1.73
C GLY A 268 -24.02 3.14 1.69
N LYS A 269 -24.15 2.55 2.88
CA LYS A 269 -24.11 1.11 3.12
C LYS A 269 -24.99 0.31 2.12
N GLY A 270 -24.41 -0.75 1.55
CA GLY A 270 -25.13 -1.64 0.64
C GLY A 270 -25.49 -1.02 -0.72
N ALA A 271 -25.00 0.18 -1.02
CA ALA A 271 -25.20 0.76 -2.34
C ALA A 271 -24.45 0.00 -3.43
N VAL A 272 -24.99 0.03 -4.64
CA VAL A 272 -24.40 -0.60 -5.83
C VAL A 272 -24.14 0.47 -6.88
N ILE A 273 -22.90 0.69 -7.23
CA ILE A 273 -22.47 1.66 -8.25
C ILE A 273 -22.18 0.91 -9.55
N GLY A 274 -22.95 1.20 -10.58
CA GLY A 274 -22.81 0.60 -11.91
C GLY A 274 -21.51 1.01 -12.60
N GLY A 275 -21.07 0.20 -13.55
CA GLY A 275 -19.83 0.45 -14.30
C GLY A 275 -19.88 1.76 -15.09
N ASN A 276 -18.73 2.44 -15.21
CA ASN A 276 -18.56 3.74 -15.86
C ASN A 276 -19.37 4.90 -15.23
N ALA A 277 -19.91 4.75 -14.03
CA ALA A 277 -20.57 5.85 -13.33
C ALA A 277 -19.55 6.91 -12.89
N PHE A 278 -19.92 8.18 -12.98
CA PHE A 278 -19.13 9.32 -12.49
C PHE A 278 -19.86 10.02 -11.35
N ILE A 279 -19.34 9.88 -10.14
CA ILE A 279 -20.00 10.26 -8.88
C ILE A 279 -19.18 11.33 -8.16
N THR A 280 -19.80 12.49 -7.90
CA THR A 280 -19.19 13.62 -7.17
C THR A 280 -20.05 14.10 -5.99
N SER A 281 -21.13 13.39 -5.69
CA SER A 281 -22.00 13.66 -4.54
C SER A 281 -22.44 12.35 -3.88
N SER A 282 -22.86 12.43 -2.62
CA SER A 282 -23.21 11.27 -1.82
C SER A 282 -24.37 10.46 -2.41
N VAL A 283 -24.33 9.15 -2.21
CA VAL A 283 -25.34 8.17 -2.61
C VAL A 283 -25.93 7.53 -1.37
N ALA A 284 -27.24 7.54 -1.24
CA ALA A 284 -27.92 6.98 -0.06
C ALA A 284 -27.72 5.46 0.05
N ALA A 285 -27.82 4.93 1.28
CA ALA A 285 -27.70 3.50 1.54
C ALA A 285 -28.71 2.66 0.72
N GLY A 286 -28.28 1.49 0.26
CA GLY A 286 -29.08 0.55 -0.54
C GLY A 286 -29.44 1.04 -1.96
N THR A 287 -28.98 2.21 -2.38
CA THR A 287 -29.28 2.76 -3.70
C THR A 287 -28.49 2.02 -4.80
N LYS A 288 -29.13 1.83 -5.95
CA LYS A 288 -28.49 1.31 -7.16
C LYS A 288 -28.36 2.42 -8.20
N ILE A 289 -27.12 2.76 -8.55
CA ILE A 289 -26.81 3.76 -9.58
C ILE A 289 -26.46 3.02 -10.88
N SER A 290 -27.13 3.36 -11.99
CA SER A 290 -26.79 2.77 -13.30
C SER A 290 -25.49 3.37 -13.86
N GLY A 291 -24.80 2.62 -14.74
CA GLY A 291 -23.52 3.04 -15.31
C GLY A 291 -23.57 4.28 -16.22
N SER A 292 -24.77 4.74 -16.63
CA SER A 292 -24.95 5.99 -17.41
C SER A 292 -25.26 7.20 -16.52
N SER A 293 -25.39 7.01 -15.20
CA SER A 293 -25.79 8.05 -14.28
C SER A 293 -24.62 8.95 -13.88
N ARG A 294 -24.85 10.27 -13.92
CA ARG A 294 -23.97 11.28 -13.33
C ARG A 294 -24.69 11.92 -12.15
N THR A 295 -24.06 11.94 -10.99
CA THR A 295 -24.50 12.80 -9.89
C THR A 295 -23.61 14.04 -9.90
N GLN A 296 -24.20 15.22 -10.04
CA GLN A 296 -23.52 16.52 -9.93
C GLN A 296 -23.97 17.21 -8.65
N LYS A 297 -23.06 17.92 -7.99
CA LYS A 297 -23.39 18.90 -6.95
C LYS A 297 -24.07 20.10 -7.56
#